data_67c481c0fee91863e7d74d35b6fd36ef
#
_entry.id   67c481c0fee91863e7d74d35b6fd36ef
#
_cell.length_a   1.000
_cell.length_b   1.000
_cell.length_c   1.000
_cell.angle_alpha   90.00
_cell.angle_beta   90.00
_cell.angle_gamma   90.00
#
_symmetry.space_group_name_H-M   'P 1'
#
loop_
_entity.id
_entity.type
_entity.pdbx_description
1 polymer ?
#
loop_
_entity_poly.entity_id
_entity_poly.type
_entity_poly.pdbx_seq_one_letter_code
_entity_poly.pdbx_strand_id
1 'polypeptide(L)'
;MSAEILARAISSAPEIIEGIKSGLFKVWGGVVRYAAGHPKGGQIVGHLQFPGDAAQAAEQLAMLQQTLSGVEGALDVLQSLQYANLALSGLNLAVSVAGFAIVCKKLNGISEQLQRQSEKLDVLIEMASAAKAREELRDSARFSAVLWTVRQSAEQGDLQGLKSQVNNMREQYEITKLTLNQAAANATGKGFVDSLEVLQNLQQRMMYLGFMQAYVQQHTAGEKYAIEVLQELQVDWMKISTVVVEVIVANQEWVEQLNQDQGNNVVSFLEFRKQAAPAIEYQLGLLEYATSHPEAAGLLNEEVTEIRFLAA
;
A
#
# COMPACT_ATOMS: atom_id res chain seq x y z
N MET A 1 -6.35 -1.12 30.51
CA MET A 1 -6.67 0.29 30.23
C MET A 1 -7.95 0.28 29.42
N SER A 2 -8.88 1.25 29.60
CA SER A 2 -10.07 1.31 28.76
C SER A 2 -9.68 1.77 27.35
N ALA A 3 -10.39 1.31 26.31
CA ALA A 3 -10.16 1.72 24.91
C ALA A 3 -10.13 3.24 24.71
N GLU A 4 -10.85 4.00 25.55
CA GLU A 4 -10.84 5.48 25.56
C GLU A 4 -9.49 6.10 25.92
N ILE A 5 -8.63 5.39 26.66
CA ILE A 5 -7.30 5.87 27.05
C ILE A 5 -6.29 5.65 25.91
N LEU A 6 -6.52 4.64 25.08
CA LEU A 6 -5.62 4.25 23.98
C LEU A 6 -5.80 5.12 22.74
N ALA A 7 -7.00 5.63 22.51
CA ALA A 7 -7.31 6.40 21.30
C ALA A 7 -7.76 7.83 21.64
N ARG A 8 -7.13 8.81 21.02
CA ARG A 8 -7.50 10.24 21.15
C ARG A 8 -7.39 10.91 19.78
N ALA A 9 -8.29 11.86 19.51
CA ALA A 9 -8.08 12.75 18.38
C ALA A 9 -6.70 13.40 18.48
N ILE A 10 -5.97 13.52 17.37
CA ILE A 10 -4.63 14.10 17.40
C ILE A 10 -4.66 15.55 17.89
N SER A 11 -5.76 16.27 17.63
CA SER A 11 -6.00 17.63 18.13
C SER A 11 -6.07 17.71 19.64
N SER A 12 -6.44 16.62 20.32
CA SER A 12 -6.51 16.49 21.78
C SER A 12 -5.29 15.78 22.40
N ALA A 13 -4.24 15.57 21.60
CA ALA A 13 -2.96 15.00 22.02
C ALA A 13 -1.81 16.01 21.81
N PRO A 14 -1.79 17.14 22.56
CA PRO A 14 -0.83 18.21 22.34
C PRO A 14 0.63 17.76 22.52
N GLU A 15 0.89 16.77 23.37
CA GLU A 15 2.22 16.20 23.56
C GLU A 15 2.79 15.55 22.30
N ILE A 16 1.95 14.96 21.47
CA ILE A 16 2.36 14.38 20.20
C ILE A 16 2.67 15.48 19.20
N ILE A 17 1.81 16.49 19.10
CA ILE A 17 2.02 17.65 18.22
C ILE A 17 3.31 18.39 18.61
N GLU A 18 3.50 18.66 19.90
CA GLU A 18 4.72 19.34 20.37
C GLU A 18 5.97 18.47 20.20
N GLY A 19 5.87 17.16 20.38
CA GLY A 19 6.95 16.23 20.11
C GLY A 19 7.36 16.20 18.63
N ILE A 20 6.40 16.30 17.70
CA ILE A 20 6.66 16.44 16.28
C ILE A 20 7.32 17.80 15.99
N LYS A 21 6.77 18.89 16.56
CA LYS A 21 7.29 20.26 16.37
C LYS A 21 8.72 20.41 16.88
N SER A 22 9.04 19.82 18.02
CA SER A 22 10.39 19.88 18.61
C SER A 22 11.39 18.92 17.96
N GLY A 23 10.97 18.08 17.02
CA GLY A 23 11.80 17.04 16.42
C GLY A 23 12.10 15.85 17.35
N LEU A 24 11.41 15.77 18.51
CA LEU A 24 11.47 14.62 19.42
C LEU A 24 10.89 13.36 18.76
N PHE A 25 9.80 13.53 18.02
CA PHE A 25 9.13 12.47 17.29
C PHE A 25 9.29 12.64 15.79
N LYS A 26 9.41 11.50 15.10
CA LYS A 26 9.29 11.40 13.64
C LYS A 26 8.07 10.58 13.29
N VAL A 27 7.38 11.00 12.21
CA VAL A 27 6.25 10.26 11.64
C VAL A 27 6.70 9.62 10.34
N TRP A 28 6.41 8.34 10.19
CA TRP A 28 6.66 7.59 8.98
C TRP A 28 5.43 6.76 8.63
N GLY A 29 4.76 7.13 7.54
CA GLY A 29 3.56 6.42 7.07
C GLY A 29 2.37 6.39 8.04
N GLY A 30 2.42 7.06 9.16
CA GLY A 30 1.40 7.01 10.20
C GLY A 30 1.87 6.35 11.49
N VAL A 31 3.11 5.84 11.54
CA VAL A 31 3.76 5.38 12.77
C VAL A 31 4.55 6.53 13.39
N VAL A 32 4.28 6.84 14.64
CA VAL A 32 5.00 7.86 15.43
C VAL A 32 6.12 7.19 16.22
N ARG A 33 7.36 7.64 16.04
CA ARG A 33 8.55 7.07 16.67
C ARG A 33 9.42 8.15 17.28
N TYR A 34 10.21 7.83 18.30
CA TYR A 34 11.28 8.71 18.75
C TYR A 34 12.30 8.93 17.64
N ALA A 35 12.75 10.18 17.48
CA ALA A 35 13.82 10.51 16.54
C ALA A 35 15.12 9.77 16.84
N ALA A 36 15.93 9.48 15.81
CA ALA A 36 17.14 8.67 15.93
C ALA A 36 18.17 9.21 16.93
N GLY A 37 18.21 10.53 17.18
CA GLY A 37 19.11 11.15 18.18
C GLY A 37 18.63 11.04 19.65
N HIS A 38 17.45 10.49 19.90
CA HIS A 38 16.92 10.32 21.26
C HIS A 38 17.40 8.98 21.87
N PRO A 39 17.57 8.88 23.22
CA PRO A 39 17.93 7.61 23.88
C PRO A 39 16.98 6.44 23.57
N LYS A 40 15.73 6.74 23.25
CA LYS A 40 14.70 5.79 22.79
C LYS A 40 14.55 5.80 21.26
N GLY A 41 15.56 6.27 20.51
CA GLY A 41 15.49 6.42 19.07
C GLY A 41 14.97 5.18 18.35
N GLY A 42 14.00 5.36 17.46
CA GLY A 42 13.36 4.30 16.71
C GLY A 42 12.23 3.54 17.43
N GLN A 43 12.08 3.69 18.76
CA GLN A 43 10.96 3.08 19.48
C GLN A 43 9.63 3.74 19.05
N ILE A 44 8.61 2.91 18.89
CA ILE A 44 7.26 3.34 18.55
C ILE A 44 6.64 4.03 19.76
N VAL A 45 6.07 5.20 19.53
CA VAL A 45 5.28 5.98 20.50
C VAL A 45 3.80 5.66 20.34
N GLY A 46 3.38 5.42 19.11
CA GLY A 46 2.02 5.05 18.76
C GLY A 46 1.78 5.09 17.26
N HIS A 47 0.53 4.88 16.90
CA HIS A 47 0.07 4.83 15.52
C HIS A 47 -0.98 5.92 15.27
N LEU A 48 -1.03 6.45 14.05
CA LEU A 48 -2.10 7.33 13.62
C LEU A 48 -3.14 6.53 12.87
N GLN A 49 -4.41 6.70 13.22
CA GLN A 49 -5.53 6.15 12.48
C GLN A 49 -6.16 7.28 11.67
N PHE A 50 -6.30 7.07 10.38
CA PHE A 50 -6.83 8.06 9.44
C PHE A 50 -8.31 7.82 9.14
N PRO A 51 -9.08 8.87 8.79
CA PRO A 51 -10.43 8.71 8.24
C PRO A 51 -10.44 7.78 7.02
N GLY A 52 -11.46 6.94 6.91
CA GLY A 52 -11.66 6.06 5.75
C GLY A 52 -12.07 6.80 4.49
N ASP A 53 -12.69 7.98 4.63
CA ASP A 53 -13.04 8.85 3.51
C ASP A 53 -11.88 9.75 3.11
N ALA A 54 -11.53 9.71 1.81
CA ALA A 54 -10.37 10.43 1.29
C ALA A 54 -10.51 11.96 1.39
N ALA A 55 -11.75 12.48 1.30
CA ALA A 55 -11.98 13.92 1.39
C ALA A 55 -11.82 14.41 2.84
N GLN A 56 -12.38 13.67 3.81
CA GLN A 56 -12.20 13.93 5.24
C GLN A 56 -10.73 13.83 5.64
N ALA A 57 -10.04 12.82 5.15
CA ALA A 57 -8.62 12.64 5.40
C ALA A 57 -7.77 13.80 4.87
N ALA A 58 -8.08 14.29 3.65
CA ALA A 58 -7.40 15.46 3.08
C ALA A 58 -7.67 16.74 3.90
N GLU A 59 -8.90 16.92 4.37
CA GLU A 59 -9.26 18.06 5.24
C GLU A 59 -8.50 18.01 6.57
N GLN A 60 -8.46 16.87 7.23
CA GLN A 60 -7.74 16.67 8.48
C GLN A 60 -6.22 16.88 8.33
N LEU A 61 -5.65 16.43 7.21
CA LEU A 61 -4.24 16.68 6.89
C LEU A 61 -3.96 18.18 6.66
N ALA A 62 -4.88 18.91 6.03
CA ALA A 62 -4.74 20.36 5.85
C ALA A 62 -4.80 21.10 7.19
N MET A 63 -5.67 20.69 8.11
CA MET A 63 -5.71 21.23 9.48
C MET A 63 -4.41 20.94 10.25
N LEU A 64 -3.89 19.72 10.14
CA LEU A 64 -2.61 19.35 10.74
C LEU A 64 -1.46 20.17 10.14
N GLN A 65 -1.50 20.44 8.84
CA GLN A 65 -0.54 21.31 8.14
C GLN A 65 -0.53 22.72 8.71
N GLN A 66 -1.71 23.32 8.97
CA GLN A 66 -1.79 24.62 9.61
C GLN A 66 -1.19 24.58 11.02
N THR A 67 -1.44 23.52 11.77
CA THR A 67 -0.92 23.34 13.13
C THR A 67 0.61 23.17 13.16
N LEU A 68 1.17 22.56 12.11
CA LEU A 68 2.62 22.36 11.96
C LEU A 68 3.29 23.46 11.11
N SER A 69 2.57 24.48 10.69
CA SER A 69 3.14 25.56 9.87
C SER A 69 4.27 26.28 10.62
N GLY A 70 5.39 26.55 9.91
CA GLY A 70 6.57 27.18 10.49
C GLY A 70 7.56 26.21 11.18
N VAL A 71 7.29 24.92 11.17
CA VAL A 71 8.20 23.91 11.72
C VAL A 71 9.13 23.41 10.63
N GLU A 72 10.45 23.41 10.89
CA GLU A 72 11.43 22.80 9.99
C GLU A 72 11.18 21.29 9.87
N GLY A 73 11.06 20.77 8.65
CA GLY A 73 10.70 19.36 8.41
C GLY A 73 9.19 19.03 8.47
N ALA A 74 8.31 20.00 8.73
CA ALA A 74 6.85 19.78 8.71
C ALA A 74 6.39 19.28 7.33
N LEU A 75 7.02 19.71 6.26
CA LEU A 75 6.72 19.27 4.89
C LEU A 75 6.98 17.75 4.73
N ASP A 76 8.08 17.24 5.27
CA ASP A 76 8.41 15.80 5.21
C ASP A 76 7.41 14.96 6.01
N VAL A 77 7.01 15.46 7.19
CA VAL A 77 5.97 14.81 8.02
C VAL A 77 4.66 14.75 7.26
N LEU A 78 4.22 15.88 6.70
CA LEU A 78 2.96 15.97 5.97
C LEU A 78 2.98 15.13 4.69
N GLN A 79 4.09 15.11 3.95
CA GLN A 79 4.26 14.24 2.80
C GLN A 79 4.15 12.76 3.22
N SER A 80 4.83 12.36 4.30
CA SER A 80 4.74 10.98 4.79
C SER A 80 3.32 10.58 5.19
N LEU A 81 2.55 11.52 5.80
CA LEU A 81 1.15 11.33 6.16
C LEU A 81 0.22 11.31 4.94
N GLN A 82 0.43 12.22 3.98
CA GLN A 82 -0.29 12.21 2.71
C GLN A 82 -0.04 10.91 1.95
N TYR A 83 1.19 10.41 1.96
CA TYR A 83 1.53 9.14 1.30
C TYR A 83 0.84 7.95 1.96
N ALA A 84 0.82 7.89 3.29
CA ALA A 84 0.09 6.85 4.00
C ALA A 84 -1.41 6.89 3.68
N ASN A 85 -1.98 8.08 3.49
CA ASN A 85 -3.39 8.26 3.24
C ASN A 85 -3.77 8.17 1.75
N LEU A 86 -3.03 8.81 0.83
CA LEU A 86 -3.39 8.85 -0.60
C LEU A 86 -3.14 7.52 -1.33
N ALA A 87 -2.07 6.81 -1.00
CA ALA A 87 -1.84 5.47 -1.55
C ALA A 87 -2.87 4.46 -1.02
N LEU A 88 -3.47 4.76 0.14
CA LEU A 88 -4.22 3.83 0.95
C LEU A 88 -5.53 4.41 1.47
N SER A 89 -6.03 5.51 0.90
CA SER A 89 -7.28 6.12 1.32
C SER A 89 -8.38 5.05 1.48
N GLY A 90 -8.75 4.79 2.72
CA GLY A 90 -9.66 3.72 3.10
C GLY A 90 -9.01 2.42 3.56
N LEU A 91 -7.68 2.36 3.68
CA LEU A 91 -6.98 1.13 4.05
C LEU A 91 -6.61 1.09 5.55
N ASN A 92 -7.58 1.09 6.41
CA ASN A 92 -7.49 0.31 7.64
C ASN A 92 -7.64 -1.18 7.28
N LEU A 93 -6.87 -1.61 6.27
CA LEU A 93 -7.08 -2.84 5.52
C LEU A 93 -6.93 -4.10 6.31
N ALA A 94 -5.99 -4.10 7.20
CA ALA A 94 -5.72 -5.27 7.98
C ALA A 94 -6.86 -5.55 8.97
N VAL A 95 -7.82 -4.65 9.13
CA VAL A 95 -8.80 -4.72 10.22
C VAL A 95 -10.22 -4.42 9.81
N SER A 96 -10.51 -3.72 8.69
CA SER A 96 -11.88 -3.28 8.40
C SER A 96 -12.43 -3.81 7.07
N VAL A 97 -13.72 -4.20 7.10
CA VAL A 97 -14.48 -4.62 5.91
C VAL A 97 -14.56 -3.52 4.85
N ALA A 98 -14.65 -2.25 5.26
CA ALA A 98 -14.68 -1.10 4.35
C ALA A 98 -13.36 -0.95 3.58
N GLY A 99 -12.23 -1.09 4.26
CA GLY A 99 -10.91 -1.07 3.61
C GLY A 99 -10.75 -2.21 2.60
N PHE A 100 -11.21 -3.39 2.94
CA PHE A 100 -11.19 -4.54 2.05
C PHE A 100 -11.99 -4.31 0.75
N ALA A 101 -13.18 -3.70 0.83
CA ALA A 101 -13.99 -3.36 -0.34
C ALA A 101 -13.26 -2.40 -1.29
N ILE A 102 -12.50 -1.44 -0.75
CA ILE A 102 -11.67 -0.51 -1.53
C ILE A 102 -10.55 -1.26 -2.26
N VAL A 103 -9.88 -2.21 -1.61
CA VAL A 103 -8.85 -3.03 -2.27
C VAL A 103 -9.43 -3.83 -3.42
N CYS A 104 -10.56 -4.50 -3.22
CA CYS A 104 -11.22 -5.23 -4.29
C CYS A 104 -11.55 -4.31 -5.48
N LYS A 105 -12.03 -3.08 -5.21
CA LYS A 105 -12.30 -2.10 -6.27
C LYS A 105 -11.02 -1.66 -7.01
N LYS A 106 -9.93 -1.42 -6.29
CA LYS A 106 -8.62 -1.07 -6.89
C LYS A 106 -8.09 -2.21 -7.76
N LEU A 107 -8.14 -3.44 -7.26
CA LEU A 107 -7.69 -4.62 -8.01
C LEU A 107 -8.52 -4.86 -9.28
N ASN A 108 -9.83 -4.66 -9.24
CA ASN A 108 -10.66 -4.73 -10.44
C ASN A 108 -10.25 -3.69 -11.49
N GLY A 109 -10.04 -2.43 -11.09
CA GLY A 109 -9.58 -1.39 -12.01
C GLY A 109 -8.22 -1.71 -12.64
N ILE A 110 -7.28 -2.24 -11.86
CA ILE A 110 -5.96 -2.66 -12.35
C ILE A 110 -6.09 -3.84 -13.32
N SER A 111 -6.94 -4.82 -13.01
CA SER A 111 -7.20 -5.96 -13.90
C SER A 111 -7.71 -5.51 -15.27
N GLU A 112 -8.68 -4.59 -15.30
CA GLU A 112 -9.21 -4.02 -16.54
C GLU A 112 -8.15 -3.22 -17.33
N GLN A 113 -7.26 -2.51 -16.64
CA GLN A 113 -6.16 -1.80 -17.28
C GLN A 113 -5.15 -2.76 -17.90
N LEU A 114 -4.72 -3.80 -17.15
CA LEU A 114 -3.81 -4.81 -17.64
C LEU A 114 -4.38 -5.57 -18.84
N GLN A 115 -5.68 -5.88 -18.83
CA GLN A 115 -6.34 -6.52 -19.96
C GLN A 115 -6.30 -5.63 -21.21
N ARG A 116 -6.62 -4.35 -21.08
CA ARG A 116 -6.54 -3.38 -22.20
C ARG A 116 -5.11 -3.20 -22.73
N GLN A 117 -4.11 -3.31 -21.86
CA GLN A 117 -2.71 -3.21 -22.23
C GLN A 117 -2.19 -4.46 -22.91
N SER A 118 -2.64 -5.65 -22.46
CA SER A 118 -2.33 -6.92 -23.13
C SER A 118 -2.82 -6.89 -24.59
N GLU A 119 -4.04 -6.42 -24.83
CA GLU A 119 -4.57 -6.25 -26.19
C GLU A 119 -3.72 -5.30 -27.05
N LYS A 120 -3.15 -4.24 -26.47
CA LYS A 120 -2.22 -3.32 -27.16
C LYS A 120 -0.83 -3.92 -27.38
N LEU A 121 -0.32 -4.67 -26.38
CA LEU A 121 0.96 -5.35 -26.47
C LEU A 121 0.94 -6.47 -27.52
N ASP A 122 -0.16 -7.19 -27.66
CA ASP A 122 -0.34 -8.20 -28.69
C ASP A 122 -0.27 -7.61 -30.10
N VAL A 123 -0.74 -6.37 -30.29
CA VAL A 123 -0.60 -5.64 -31.56
C VAL A 123 0.83 -5.19 -31.83
N LEU A 124 1.62 -4.91 -30.77
CA LEU A 124 3.01 -4.49 -30.88
C LEU A 124 3.98 -5.67 -30.99
N ILE A 125 3.58 -6.85 -30.49
CA ILE A 125 4.34 -8.09 -30.58
C ILE A 125 3.71 -8.98 -31.67
N GLU A 126 3.89 -8.62 -32.92
CA GLU A 126 3.44 -9.37 -34.11
C GLU A 126 3.87 -10.86 -34.15
N MET A 127 4.53 -11.36 -33.12
CA MET A 127 5.05 -12.71 -32.97
C MET A 127 4.65 -13.44 -31.68
N ALA A 128 3.78 -12.90 -30.85
CA ALA A 128 3.28 -13.65 -29.71
C ALA A 128 2.32 -14.74 -30.23
N SER A 129 2.76 -15.99 -30.12
CA SER A 129 1.96 -17.13 -30.55
C SER A 129 0.56 -17.07 -29.91
N ALA A 130 -0.48 -17.51 -30.63
CA ALA A 130 -1.85 -17.62 -30.12
C ALA A 130 -1.96 -18.40 -28.79
N ALA A 131 -0.96 -19.17 -28.43
CA ALA A 131 -0.82 -19.86 -27.14
C ALA A 131 -0.55 -18.88 -25.98
N LYS A 132 0.32 -17.88 -26.17
CA LYS A 132 0.65 -16.89 -25.13
C LYS A 132 -0.55 -15.97 -24.84
N ALA A 133 -1.21 -15.47 -25.87
CA ALA A 133 -2.41 -14.66 -25.72
C ALA A 133 -3.53 -15.42 -24.98
N ARG A 134 -3.70 -16.73 -25.25
CA ARG A 134 -4.66 -17.57 -24.51
C ARG A 134 -4.29 -17.77 -23.05
N GLU A 135 -3.02 -17.86 -22.73
CA GLU A 135 -2.53 -18.00 -21.35
C GLU A 135 -2.76 -16.72 -20.56
N GLU A 136 -2.48 -15.56 -21.13
CA GLU A 136 -2.74 -14.24 -20.52
C GLU A 136 -4.23 -14.00 -20.27
N LEU A 137 -5.10 -14.37 -21.26
CA LEU A 137 -6.55 -14.30 -21.07
C LEU A 137 -7.03 -15.24 -19.96
N ARG A 138 -6.47 -16.44 -19.83
CA ARG A 138 -6.79 -17.37 -18.75
C ARG A 138 -6.38 -16.82 -17.39
N ASP A 139 -5.20 -16.23 -17.28
CA ASP A 139 -4.71 -15.62 -16.03
C ASP A 139 -5.56 -14.43 -15.63
N SER A 140 -5.94 -13.58 -16.59
CA SER A 140 -6.86 -12.47 -16.34
C SER A 140 -8.25 -12.95 -15.88
N ALA A 141 -8.79 -13.99 -16.53
CA ALA A 141 -10.08 -14.55 -16.14
C ALA A 141 -10.03 -15.21 -14.75
N ARG A 142 -8.94 -15.95 -14.43
CA ARG A 142 -8.71 -16.51 -13.10
C ARG A 142 -8.63 -15.43 -12.04
N PHE A 143 -7.85 -14.40 -12.30
CA PHE A 143 -7.70 -13.28 -11.39
C PHE A 143 -9.05 -12.62 -11.08
N SER A 144 -9.83 -12.31 -12.11
CA SER A 144 -11.15 -11.71 -11.96
C SER A 144 -12.10 -12.63 -11.17
N ALA A 145 -12.06 -13.95 -11.41
CA ALA A 145 -12.87 -14.92 -10.67
C ALA A 145 -12.48 -14.98 -9.18
N VAL A 146 -11.18 -14.96 -8.87
CA VAL A 146 -10.69 -14.92 -7.49
C VAL A 146 -11.17 -13.66 -6.79
N LEU A 147 -11.01 -12.49 -7.40
CA LEU A 147 -11.45 -11.21 -6.84
C LEU A 147 -12.95 -11.20 -6.55
N TRP A 148 -13.74 -11.66 -7.52
CA TRP A 148 -15.19 -11.70 -7.38
C TRP A 148 -15.61 -12.63 -6.22
N THR A 149 -15.04 -13.83 -6.15
CA THR A 149 -15.35 -14.81 -5.10
C THR A 149 -14.94 -14.29 -3.72
N VAL A 150 -13.73 -13.75 -3.59
CA VAL A 150 -13.22 -13.21 -2.32
C VAL A 150 -14.08 -12.04 -1.84
N ARG A 151 -14.43 -11.13 -2.74
CA ARG A 151 -15.33 -10.01 -2.43
C ARG A 151 -16.70 -10.50 -1.95
N GLN A 152 -17.33 -11.42 -2.69
CA GLN A 152 -18.64 -11.95 -2.34
C GLN A 152 -18.62 -12.67 -0.99
N SER A 153 -17.60 -13.52 -0.75
CA SER A 153 -17.44 -14.22 0.53
C SER A 153 -17.24 -13.24 1.69
N ALA A 154 -16.46 -12.16 1.50
CA ALA A 154 -16.28 -11.14 2.52
C ALA A 154 -17.56 -10.36 2.82
N GLU A 155 -18.31 -9.95 1.81
CA GLU A 155 -19.61 -9.25 1.95
C GLU A 155 -20.66 -10.11 2.66
N GLN A 156 -20.60 -11.44 2.49
CA GLN A 156 -21.51 -12.40 3.11
C GLN A 156 -21.04 -12.90 4.48
N GLY A 157 -19.82 -12.54 4.90
CA GLY A 157 -19.20 -13.10 6.11
C GLY A 157 -18.87 -14.60 6.01
N ASP A 158 -18.75 -15.13 4.78
CA ASP A 158 -18.43 -16.53 4.50
C ASP A 158 -16.92 -16.79 4.68
N LEU A 159 -16.52 -17.11 5.91
CA LEU A 159 -15.14 -17.42 6.25
C LEU A 159 -14.62 -18.68 5.54
N GLN A 160 -15.48 -19.66 5.24
CA GLN A 160 -15.07 -20.88 4.52
C GLN A 160 -14.79 -20.56 3.05
N GLY A 161 -15.64 -19.74 2.43
CA GLY A 161 -15.41 -19.23 1.09
C GLY A 161 -14.10 -18.43 1.00
N LEU A 162 -13.84 -17.53 1.94
CA LEU A 162 -12.58 -16.80 2.02
C LEU A 162 -11.38 -17.75 2.16
N LYS A 163 -11.44 -18.70 3.09
CA LYS A 163 -10.37 -19.67 3.32
C LYS A 163 -10.06 -20.49 2.07
N SER A 164 -11.08 -20.86 1.29
CA SER A 164 -10.91 -21.64 0.06
C SER A 164 -10.10 -20.88 -1.01
N GLN A 165 -10.06 -19.54 -0.96
CA GLN A 165 -9.38 -18.69 -1.93
C GLN A 165 -7.92 -18.37 -1.58
N VAL A 166 -7.45 -18.72 -0.38
CA VAL A 166 -6.08 -18.38 0.08
C VAL A 166 -5.01 -18.84 -0.92
N ASN A 167 -5.08 -20.10 -1.39
CA ASN A 167 -4.11 -20.62 -2.36
C ASN A 167 -4.22 -19.94 -3.72
N ASN A 168 -5.42 -19.66 -4.18
CA ASN A 168 -5.63 -18.96 -5.45
C ASN A 168 -5.07 -17.52 -5.41
N MET A 169 -5.27 -16.81 -4.30
CA MET A 169 -4.68 -15.48 -4.10
C MET A 169 -3.16 -15.54 -4.04
N ARG A 170 -2.61 -16.56 -3.37
CA ARG A 170 -1.17 -16.80 -3.32
C ARG A 170 -0.58 -17.03 -4.71
N GLU A 171 -1.22 -17.89 -5.50
CA GLU A 171 -0.82 -18.12 -6.90
C GLU A 171 -0.80 -16.80 -7.69
N GLN A 172 -1.85 -15.99 -7.57
CA GLN A 172 -1.94 -14.69 -8.26
C GLN A 172 -0.88 -13.69 -7.80
N TYR A 173 -0.54 -13.69 -6.52
CA TYR A 173 0.54 -12.87 -5.97
C TYR A 173 1.89 -13.28 -6.57
N GLU A 174 2.22 -14.58 -6.57
CA GLU A 174 3.48 -15.10 -7.10
C GLU A 174 3.61 -14.84 -8.62
N ILE A 175 2.56 -15.08 -9.39
CA ILE A 175 2.54 -14.77 -10.83
C ILE A 175 2.80 -13.27 -11.04
N THR A 176 2.13 -12.41 -10.30
CA THR A 176 2.30 -10.96 -10.41
C THR A 176 3.73 -10.53 -10.06
N LYS A 177 4.30 -11.07 -8.98
CA LYS A 177 5.67 -10.82 -8.54
C LYS A 177 6.70 -11.25 -9.59
N LEU A 178 6.57 -12.47 -10.11
CA LEU A 178 7.46 -13.00 -11.15
C LEU A 178 7.38 -12.17 -12.44
N THR A 179 6.17 -11.84 -12.88
CA THR A 179 5.94 -11.00 -14.06
C THR A 179 6.54 -9.60 -13.89
N LEU A 180 6.34 -8.99 -12.71
CA LEU A 180 6.91 -7.68 -12.40
C LEU A 180 8.44 -7.71 -12.40
N ASN A 181 9.06 -8.73 -11.80
CA ASN A 181 10.50 -8.89 -11.78
C ASN A 181 11.06 -9.05 -13.20
N GLN A 182 10.41 -9.89 -14.02
CA GLN A 182 10.84 -10.11 -15.40
C GLN A 182 10.65 -8.85 -16.26
N ALA A 183 9.52 -8.17 -16.13
CA ALA A 183 9.26 -6.94 -16.86
C ALA A 183 10.25 -5.84 -16.47
N ALA A 184 10.57 -5.69 -15.18
CA ALA A 184 11.55 -4.73 -14.69
C ALA A 184 12.96 -5.04 -15.21
N ALA A 185 13.39 -6.29 -15.18
CA ALA A 185 14.72 -6.70 -15.65
C ALA A 185 14.90 -6.51 -17.17
N ASN A 186 13.81 -6.67 -17.94
CA ASN A 186 13.82 -6.52 -19.41
C ASN A 186 13.61 -5.07 -19.87
N ALA A 187 13.12 -4.20 -19.00
CA ALA A 187 12.84 -2.81 -19.31
C ALA A 187 14.14 -2.00 -19.29
N THR A 188 14.79 -1.83 -20.44
CA THR A 188 16.05 -1.09 -20.58
C THR A 188 15.89 0.09 -21.54
N GLY A 189 16.57 1.19 -21.27
CA GLY A 189 16.59 2.36 -22.13
C GLY A 189 15.19 2.89 -22.47
N LYS A 190 14.92 3.14 -23.75
CA LYS A 190 13.61 3.62 -24.23
C LYS A 190 12.47 2.64 -23.90
N GLY A 191 12.73 1.33 -23.94
CA GLY A 191 11.75 0.31 -23.60
C GLY A 191 11.25 0.39 -22.13
N PHE A 192 12.05 0.96 -21.22
CA PHE A 192 11.61 1.23 -19.86
C PHE A 192 10.44 2.22 -19.84
N VAL A 193 10.54 3.32 -20.58
CA VAL A 193 9.48 4.34 -20.65
C VAL A 193 8.18 3.77 -21.22
N ASP A 194 8.30 2.97 -22.27
CA ASP A 194 7.15 2.33 -22.92
C ASP A 194 6.48 1.28 -22.01
N SER A 195 7.25 0.72 -21.06
CA SER A 195 6.78 -0.29 -20.09
C SER A 195 6.27 0.31 -18.77
N LEU A 196 6.45 1.60 -18.52
CA LEU A 196 6.15 2.22 -17.23
C LEU A 196 4.72 1.98 -16.74
N GLU A 197 3.74 2.09 -17.63
CA GLU A 197 2.33 1.90 -17.26
C GLU A 197 2.07 0.44 -16.84
N VAL A 198 2.67 -0.53 -17.53
CA VAL A 198 2.58 -1.96 -17.16
C VAL A 198 3.27 -2.22 -15.84
N LEU A 199 4.48 -1.70 -15.65
CA LEU A 199 5.22 -1.81 -14.40
C LEU A 199 4.45 -1.18 -13.22
N GLN A 200 3.84 -0.01 -13.44
CA GLN A 200 3.00 0.66 -12.45
C GLN A 200 1.81 -0.22 -12.04
N ASN A 201 1.10 -0.79 -13.01
CA ASN A 201 -0.05 -1.64 -12.74
C ASN A 201 0.35 -2.95 -12.03
N LEU A 202 1.44 -3.57 -12.43
CA LEU A 202 1.94 -4.80 -11.80
C LEU A 202 2.39 -4.55 -10.35
N GLN A 203 3.09 -3.45 -10.06
CA GLN A 203 3.50 -3.14 -8.69
C GLN A 203 2.30 -2.80 -7.80
N GLN A 204 1.31 -2.07 -8.30
CA GLN A 204 0.06 -1.82 -7.57
C GLN A 204 -0.69 -3.13 -7.31
N ARG A 205 -0.81 -3.99 -8.32
CA ARG A 205 -1.46 -5.30 -8.20
C ARG A 205 -0.78 -6.16 -7.14
N MET A 206 0.55 -6.24 -7.13
CA MET A 206 1.30 -6.99 -6.13
C MET A 206 1.02 -6.47 -4.71
N MET A 207 1.06 -5.15 -4.51
CA MET A 207 0.81 -4.53 -3.21
C MET A 207 -0.62 -4.80 -2.71
N TYR A 208 -1.63 -4.57 -3.55
CA TYR A 208 -3.03 -4.79 -3.16
C TYR A 208 -3.38 -6.27 -2.97
N LEU A 209 -2.77 -7.18 -3.73
CA LEU A 209 -2.90 -8.61 -3.49
C LEU A 209 -2.31 -9.02 -2.13
N GLY A 210 -1.16 -8.49 -1.76
CA GLY A 210 -0.56 -8.70 -0.45
C GLY A 210 -1.48 -8.24 0.68
N PHE A 211 -2.06 -7.05 0.56
CA PHE A 211 -3.04 -6.56 1.53
C PHE A 211 -4.30 -7.41 1.59
N MET A 212 -4.83 -7.82 0.44
CA MET A 212 -6.01 -8.70 0.39
C MET A 212 -5.74 -10.05 1.06
N GLN A 213 -4.56 -10.64 0.82
CA GLN A 213 -4.15 -11.86 1.49
C GLN A 213 -4.03 -11.69 3.00
N ALA A 214 -3.41 -10.59 3.46
CA ALA A 214 -3.30 -10.30 4.89
C ALA A 214 -4.67 -10.21 5.55
N TYR A 215 -5.63 -9.50 4.93
CA TYR A 215 -7.00 -9.43 5.42
C TYR A 215 -7.65 -10.81 5.53
N VAL A 216 -7.58 -11.61 4.47
CA VAL A 216 -8.17 -12.95 4.47
C VAL A 216 -7.51 -13.86 5.51
N GLN A 217 -6.18 -13.82 5.62
CA GLN A 217 -5.46 -14.61 6.63
C GLN A 217 -5.84 -14.19 8.05
N GLN A 218 -5.97 -12.90 8.33
CA GLN A 218 -6.40 -12.41 9.63
C GLN A 218 -7.76 -13.00 10.04
N HIS A 219 -8.72 -13.01 9.12
CA HIS A 219 -10.10 -13.46 9.42
C HIS A 219 -10.28 -14.97 9.38
N THR A 220 -9.37 -15.71 8.72
CA THR A 220 -9.53 -17.18 8.54
C THR A 220 -8.52 -18.01 9.32
N ALA A 221 -7.37 -17.46 9.67
CA ALA A 221 -6.28 -18.16 10.31
C ALA A 221 -5.66 -17.41 11.50
N GLY A 222 -5.88 -16.09 11.60
CA GLY A 222 -5.44 -15.23 12.70
C GLY A 222 -4.34 -14.26 12.33
N GLU A 223 -4.11 -13.28 13.22
CA GLU A 223 -3.22 -12.14 13.02
C GLU A 223 -1.79 -12.53 12.67
N LYS A 224 -1.28 -13.60 13.28
CA LYS A 224 0.09 -14.07 13.01
C LYS A 224 0.34 -14.31 11.52
N TYR A 225 -0.59 -14.98 10.84
CA TYR A 225 -0.44 -15.29 9.42
C TYR A 225 -0.61 -14.05 8.53
N ALA A 226 -1.43 -13.10 8.95
CA ALA A 226 -1.56 -11.82 8.29
C ALA A 226 -0.26 -11.00 8.40
N ILE A 227 0.39 -10.99 9.56
CA ILE A 227 1.70 -10.37 9.79
C ILE A 227 2.76 -11.01 8.89
N GLU A 228 2.83 -12.33 8.82
CA GLU A 228 3.77 -13.05 7.94
C GLU A 228 3.60 -12.65 6.46
N VAL A 229 2.35 -12.50 5.99
CA VAL A 229 2.07 -12.04 4.61
C VAL A 229 2.55 -10.60 4.37
N LEU A 230 2.34 -9.70 5.33
CA LEU A 230 2.79 -8.30 5.18
C LEU A 230 4.32 -8.17 5.27
N GLN A 231 4.96 -8.97 6.10
CA GLN A 231 6.43 -9.03 6.17
C GLN A 231 7.03 -9.55 4.87
N GLU A 232 6.42 -10.57 4.27
CA GLU A 232 6.84 -11.08 2.97
C GLU A 232 6.66 -10.01 1.87
N LEU A 233 5.50 -9.34 1.84
CA LEU A 233 5.24 -8.23 0.93
C LEU A 233 6.30 -7.12 1.07
N GLN A 234 6.69 -6.77 2.30
CA GLN A 234 7.72 -5.77 2.57
C GLN A 234 9.08 -6.20 1.98
N VAL A 235 9.49 -7.46 2.20
CA VAL A 235 10.74 -8.00 1.66
C VAL A 235 10.72 -8.03 0.14
N ASP A 236 9.64 -8.51 -0.47
CA ASP A 236 9.50 -8.57 -1.92
C ASP A 236 9.47 -7.17 -2.54
N TRP A 237 8.79 -6.22 -1.89
CA TRP A 237 8.78 -4.82 -2.31
C TRP A 237 10.18 -4.20 -2.33
N MET A 238 10.97 -4.44 -1.28
CA MET A 238 12.35 -3.95 -1.20
C MET A 238 13.23 -4.53 -2.33
N LYS A 239 13.16 -5.84 -2.56
CA LYS A 239 13.93 -6.51 -3.63
C LYS A 239 13.61 -5.94 -5.01
N ILE A 240 12.33 -5.84 -5.34
CA ILE A 240 11.88 -5.29 -6.64
C ILE A 240 12.27 -3.81 -6.74
N SER A 241 12.23 -3.07 -5.63
CA SER A 241 12.67 -1.68 -5.59
C SER A 241 14.13 -1.53 -5.99
N THR A 242 14.98 -2.40 -5.50
CA THR A 242 16.41 -2.40 -5.83
C THR A 242 16.61 -2.64 -7.34
N VAL A 243 15.97 -3.67 -7.90
CA VAL A 243 16.07 -3.97 -9.35
C VAL A 243 15.65 -2.78 -10.21
N VAL A 244 14.52 -2.15 -9.89
CA VAL A 244 14.02 -1.00 -10.66
C VAL A 244 14.96 0.20 -10.58
N VAL A 245 15.52 0.49 -9.39
CA VAL A 245 16.49 1.59 -9.22
C VAL A 245 17.75 1.31 -10.01
N GLU A 246 18.27 0.09 -9.96
CA GLU A 246 19.45 -0.31 -10.74
C GLU A 246 19.24 -0.12 -12.24
N VAL A 247 18.07 -0.52 -12.76
CA VAL A 247 17.71 -0.33 -14.17
C VAL A 247 17.66 1.15 -14.54
N ILE A 248 17.08 2.00 -13.70
CA ILE A 248 17.01 3.46 -13.95
C ILE A 248 18.40 4.07 -13.92
N VAL A 249 19.22 3.73 -12.93
CA VAL A 249 20.58 4.29 -12.78
C VAL A 249 21.50 3.84 -13.90
N ALA A 250 21.40 2.58 -14.34
CA ALA A 250 22.21 2.06 -15.43
C ALA A 250 21.91 2.69 -16.80
N ASN A 251 20.78 3.37 -16.93
CA ASN A 251 20.30 3.90 -18.21
C ASN A 251 20.07 5.42 -18.17
N GLN A 252 20.93 6.20 -17.52
CA GLN A 252 20.76 7.64 -17.34
C GLN A 252 20.66 8.45 -18.65
N GLU A 253 21.32 8.00 -19.71
CA GLU A 253 21.33 8.68 -21.02
C GLU A 253 19.93 8.88 -21.63
N TRP A 254 18.97 7.99 -21.34
CA TRP A 254 17.62 8.13 -21.87
C TRP A 254 16.78 9.19 -21.13
N VAL A 255 17.14 9.50 -19.88
CA VAL A 255 16.42 10.50 -19.08
C VAL A 255 16.49 11.88 -19.74
N GLU A 256 17.61 12.21 -20.37
CA GLU A 256 17.80 13.48 -21.09
C GLU A 256 16.96 13.56 -22.37
N GLN A 257 16.47 12.43 -22.88
CA GLN A 257 15.67 12.33 -24.10
C GLN A 257 14.15 12.28 -23.85
N LEU A 258 13.72 12.31 -22.59
CA LEU A 258 12.30 12.25 -22.23
C LEU A 258 11.59 13.56 -22.62
N ASN A 259 10.42 13.41 -23.21
CA ASN A 259 9.49 14.54 -23.30
C ASN A 259 8.81 14.77 -21.92
N GLN A 260 8.09 15.88 -21.80
CA GLN A 260 7.48 16.28 -20.53
C GLN A 260 6.50 15.22 -19.99
N ASP A 261 5.67 14.62 -20.84
CA ASP A 261 4.69 13.61 -20.42
C ASP A 261 5.37 12.33 -19.93
N GLN A 262 6.40 11.89 -20.64
CA GLN A 262 7.21 10.74 -20.23
C GLN A 262 7.93 11.02 -18.89
N GLY A 263 8.48 12.21 -18.71
CA GLY A 263 9.09 12.64 -17.46
C GLY A 263 8.09 12.60 -16.30
N ASN A 264 6.88 13.13 -16.50
CA ASN A 264 5.81 13.09 -15.50
C ASN A 264 5.42 11.65 -15.14
N ASN A 265 5.35 10.73 -16.11
CA ASN A 265 5.05 9.33 -15.85
C ASN A 265 6.14 8.64 -15.02
N VAL A 266 7.42 8.92 -15.31
CA VAL A 266 8.56 8.42 -14.50
C VAL A 266 8.47 8.95 -13.07
N VAL A 267 8.22 10.23 -12.88
CA VAL A 267 8.05 10.85 -11.55
C VAL A 267 6.91 10.18 -10.80
N SER A 268 5.74 10.04 -11.41
CA SER A 268 4.57 9.39 -10.77
C SER A 268 4.86 7.94 -10.38
N PHE A 269 5.58 7.21 -11.22
CA PHE A 269 6.01 5.85 -10.92
C PHE A 269 6.94 5.78 -9.70
N LEU A 270 7.94 6.68 -9.64
CA LEU A 270 8.88 6.73 -8.52
C LEU A 270 8.21 7.22 -7.23
N GLU A 271 7.30 8.19 -7.32
CA GLU A 271 6.52 8.66 -6.18
C GLU A 271 5.66 7.55 -5.58
N PHE A 272 4.94 6.77 -6.40
CA PHE A 272 4.19 5.62 -5.91
C PHE A 272 5.09 4.64 -5.15
N ARG A 273 6.28 4.36 -5.66
CA ARG A 273 7.25 3.47 -4.98
C ARG A 273 7.71 4.03 -3.65
N LYS A 274 7.97 5.33 -3.58
CA LYS A 274 8.33 6.02 -2.34
C LYS A 274 7.21 5.96 -1.30
N GLN A 275 5.96 6.00 -1.76
CA GLN A 275 4.76 5.96 -0.91
C GLN A 275 4.41 4.55 -0.41
N ALA A 276 4.68 3.52 -1.21
CA ALA A 276 4.26 2.16 -0.91
C ALA A 276 4.99 1.56 0.30
N ALA A 277 6.28 1.82 0.48
CA ALA A 277 7.03 1.29 1.61
C ALA A 277 6.47 1.75 2.98
N PRO A 278 6.27 3.07 3.22
CA PRO A 278 5.62 3.52 4.46
C PRO A 278 4.19 2.98 4.62
N ALA A 279 3.49 2.75 3.52
CA ALA A 279 2.16 2.19 3.55
C ALA A 279 2.14 0.74 4.03
N ILE A 280 3.06 -0.09 3.54
CA ILE A 280 3.22 -1.48 3.98
C ILE A 280 3.62 -1.53 5.47
N GLU A 281 4.58 -0.69 5.88
CA GLU A 281 4.99 -0.59 7.30
C GLU A 281 3.84 -0.14 8.20
N TYR A 282 3.02 0.79 7.75
CA TYR A 282 1.85 1.23 8.50
C TYR A 282 0.84 0.11 8.73
N GLN A 283 0.51 -0.66 7.68
CA GLN A 283 -0.39 -1.80 7.80
C GLN A 283 0.15 -2.88 8.74
N LEU A 284 1.44 -3.18 8.60
CA LEU A 284 2.13 -4.12 9.48
C LEU A 284 2.09 -3.64 10.94
N GLY A 285 2.42 -2.37 11.18
CA GLY A 285 2.41 -1.79 12.51
C GLY A 285 1.03 -1.75 13.16
N LEU A 286 -0.04 -1.46 12.39
CA LEU A 286 -1.42 -1.52 12.90
C LEU A 286 -1.83 -2.94 13.29
N LEU A 287 -1.43 -3.93 12.52
CA LEU A 287 -1.77 -5.33 12.80
C LEU A 287 -1.00 -5.85 14.03
N GLU A 288 0.28 -5.51 14.16
CA GLU A 288 1.09 -5.80 15.33
C GLU A 288 0.52 -5.10 16.59
N TYR A 289 0.06 -3.84 16.43
CA TYR A 289 -0.60 -3.10 17.49
C TYR A 289 -1.91 -3.78 17.92
N ALA A 290 -2.77 -4.17 16.99
CA ALA A 290 -4.02 -4.88 17.28
C ALA A 290 -3.78 -6.21 18.00
N THR A 291 -2.71 -6.92 17.62
CA THR A 291 -2.31 -8.18 18.27
C THR A 291 -1.84 -7.96 19.71
N SER A 292 -1.11 -6.86 19.95
CA SER A 292 -0.57 -6.51 21.28
C SER A 292 -1.61 -5.87 22.20
N HIS A 293 -2.67 -5.28 21.61
CA HIS A 293 -3.73 -4.56 22.30
C HIS A 293 -5.12 -5.03 21.81
N PRO A 294 -5.57 -6.24 22.21
CA PRO A 294 -6.85 -6.79 21.74
C PRO A 294 -8.05 -5.87 21.99
N GLU A 295 -7.97 -5.05 23.04
CA GLU A 295 -8.98 -4.04 23.38
C GLU A 295 -9.08 -2.92 22.33
N ALA A 296 -8.01 -2.68 21.57
CA ALA A 296 -7.99 -1.68 20.50
C ALA A 296 -8.55 -2.21 19.16
N ALA A 297 -8.70 -3.51 19.00
CA ALA A 297 -9.19 -4.10 17.76
C ALA A 297 -10.59 -3.57 17.36
N GLY A 298 -11.44 -3.30 18.36
CA GLY A 298 -12.74 -2.66 18.15
C GLY A 298 -12.63 -1.25 17.57
N LEU A 299 -11.67 -0.46 18.08
CA LEU A 299 -11.43 0.93 17.66
C LEU A 299 -10.97 1.02 16.21
N LEU A 300 -10.19 0.02 15.78
CA LEU A 300 -9.67 -0.03 14.39
C LEU A 300 -10.78 -0.30 13.35
N ASN A 301 -11.90 -0.90 13.80
CA ASN A 301 -13.08 -1.15 12.98
C ASN A 301 -14.10 0.00 12.97
N GLU A 302 -13.96 0.97 13.88
CA GLU A 302 -14.84 2.12 13.92
C GLU A 302 -14.63 3.04 12.72
N GLU A 303 -15.70 3.69 12.28
CA GLU A 303 -15.61 4.78 11.31
C GLU A 303 -14.94 6.00 11.97
N VAL A 304 -13.83 6.43 11.39
CA VAL A 304 -13.01 7.52 11.91
C VAL A 304 -13.21 8.74 11.03
N THR A 305 -13.65 9.84 11.63
CA THR A 305 -13.88 11.13 10.94
C THR A 305 -12.74 12.13 11.14
N GLU A 306 -11.84 11.88 12.08
CA GLU A 306 -10.66 12.69 12.36
C GLU A 306 -9.43 11.81 12.63
N ILE A 307 -8.22 12.36 12.42
CA ILE A 307 -6.99 11.62 12.70
C ILE A 307 -6.93 11.34 14.21
N ARG A 308 -6.84 10.05 14.58
CA ARG A 308 -6.69 9.59 15.96
C ARG A 308 -5.26 9.12 16.21
N PHE A 309 -4.77 9.39 17.41
CA PHE A 309 -3.53 8.83 17.91
C PHE A 309 -3.84 7.63 18.81
N LEU A 310 -3.24 6.49 18.48
CA LEU A 310 -3.32 5.25 19.23
C LEU A 310 -1.98 5.08 19.96
N ALA A 311 -1.97 5.17 21.29
CA ALA A 311 -0.75 5.03 22.08
C ALA A 311 -0.25 3.57 22.06
N ALA A 312 1.07 3.37 21.86
CA ALA A 312 1.72 2.05 21.87
C ALA A 312 2.00 1.56 23.31
#